data_32e525dc0097758245d806f7309c291a
#
_entry.id   32e525dc0097758245d806f7309c291a
#
_cell.length_a   1.000
_cell.length_b   1.000
_cell.length_c   1.000
_cell.angle_alpha   90.00
_cell.angle_beta   90.00
_cell.angle_gamma   90.00
#
_symmetry.space_group_name_H-M   'P 1'
#
loop_
_entity.id
_entity.type
_entity.pdbx_description
1 polymer ?
#
loop_
_entity_poly.entity_id
_entity_poly.type
_entity_poly.pdbx_seq_one_letter_code
_entity_poly.pdbx_strand_id
1 'polypeptide(L)'
;MNKLLYMFIILFMGCSTSSIQNYNIKNTKDISLRDKIAQMIMIRVDGKFKNINHWSNDYIGNLITKYNIGGLITFSGSTHGTYHKMKSYQEKSKIPLLIASDYERGLGMFVDGTLFPSNMAVAATNDSSLAYEQGRITAFEAKSIGINMILAPVLDINNNLNNPIINFRSYGDKPETVI
;
A
#
# COMPACT_ATOMS: atom_id res chain seq x y z
N MET A 1 55.01 6.62 -31.07
CA MET A 1 53.57 6.52 -31.36
C MET A 1 52.92 5.68 -30.28
N ASN A 2 52.43 6.32 -29.24
CA ASN A 2 51.82 5.64 -28.10
C ASN A 2 50.30 5.58 -28.31
N LYS A 3 49.77 4.34 -28.43
CA LYS A 3 48.33 4.09 -28.46
C LYS A 3 47.83 4.04 -27.02
N LEU A 4 47.11 5.08 -26.61
CA LEU A 4 46.42 5.14 -25.33
C LEU A 4 45.22 4.21 -25.40
N LEU A 5 45.23 3.14 -24.63
CA LEU A 5 44.13 2.19 -24.48
C LEU A 5 43.17 2.74 -23.43
N TYR A 6 42.03 3.29 -23.87
CA TYR A 6 40.95 3.67 -22.96
C TYR A 6 40.19 2.41 -22.53
N MET A 7 40.43 2.01 -21.30
CA MET A 7 39.65 0.95 -20.65
C MET A 7 38.35 1.54 -20.10
N PHE A 8 37.24 1.30 -20.78
CA PHE A 8 35.90 1.62 -20.28
C PHE A 8 35.56 0.65 -19.16
N ILE A 9 35.62 1.13 -17.91
CA ILE A 9 35.03 0.42 -16.76
C ILE A 9 33.53 0.68 -16.78
N ILE A 10 32.75 -0.29 -17.27
CA ILE A 10 31.33 -0.30 -17.12
C ILE A 10 31.02 -0.72 -15.67
N LEU A 11 30.76 0.26 -14.82
CA LEU A 11 30.18 0.03 -13.51
C LEU A 11 28.74 -0.53 -13.72
N PHE A 12 28.60 -1.84 -13.65
CA PHE A 12 27.30 -2.46 -13.43
C PHE A 12 26.81 -2.04 -12.04
N MET A 13 25.99 -0.99 -11.97
CA MET A 13 25.12 -0.76 -10.83
C MET A 13 24.13 -1.92 -10.79
N GLY A 14 24.51 -2.96 -10.05
CA GLY A 14 23.60 -4.04 -9.72
C GLY A 14 22.41 -3.46 -8.99
N CYS A 15 21.29 -3.36 -9.67
CA CYS A 15 20.00 -3.18 -9.04
C CYS A 15 19.83 -4.37 -8.10
N SER A 16 20.10 -4.18 -6.80
CA SER A 16 19.87 -5.21 -5.79
C SER A 16 18.36 -5.38 -5.71
N THR A 17 17.85 -6.34 -6.48
CA THR A 17 16.54 -6.91 -6.23
C THR A 17 16.62 -7.49 -4.83
N SER A 18 16.00 -6.80 -3.86
CA SER A 18 15.77 -7.35 -2.55
C SER A 18 15.07 -8.70 -2.76
N SER A 19 15.79 -9.78 -2.48
CA SER A 19 15.22 -11.12 -2.48
C SER A 19 14.07 -11.10 -1.48
N ILE A 20 12.84 -11.08 -1.98
CA ILE A 20 11.68 -11.44 -1.19
C ILE A 20 12.01 -12.85 -0.71
N GLN A 21 12.32 -13.01 0.56
CA GLN A 21 12.45 -14.32 1.17
C GLN A 21 11.12 -15.02 0.93
N ASN A 22 11.09 -15.94 -0.02
CA ASN A 22 9.93 -16.78 -0.26
C ASN A 22 9.69 -17.60 1.02
N TYR A 23 8.84 -17.08 1.87
CA TYR A 23 8.35 -17.81 3.02
C TYR A 23 7.43 -18.91 2.50
N ASN A 24 8.01 -20.09 2.36
CA ASN A 24 7.33 -21.25 1.80
C ASN A 24 6.42 -21.85 2.89
N ILE A 25 5.27 -21.23 3.16
CA ILE A 25 4.21 -21.87 3.96
C ILE A 25 3.66 -23.00 3.09
N LYS A 26 4.29 -24.15 3.17
CA LYS A 26 3.85 -25.34 2.42
C LYS A 26 2.45 -25.78 2.83
N ASN A 27 2.02 -25.48 4.07
CA ASN A 27 0.69 -25.82 4.53
C ASN A 27 0.27 -24.90 5.69
N THR A 28 -0.94 -24.35 5.64
CA THR A 28 -1.53 -23.58 6.76
C THR A 28 -1.75 -24.44 8.02
N LYS A 29 -1.71 -25.76 7.91
CA LYS A 29 -1.78 -26.70 9.06
C LYS A 29 -0.55 -26.59 9.97
N ASP A 30 0.59 -26.18 9.44
CA ASP A 30 1.86 -26.08 10.18
C ASP A 30 1.98 -24.79 11.00
N ILE A 31 1.02 -23.88 10.86
CA ILE A 31 0.98 -22.60 11.60
C ILE A 31 0.19 -22.81 12.90
N SER A 32 0.73 -22.34 14.04
CA SER A 32 0.05 -22.43 15.34
C SER A 32 -1.28 -21.65 15.31
N LEU A 33 -2.25 -22.04 16.15
CA LEU A 33 -3.51 -21.30 16.28
C LEU A 33 -3.28 -19.85 16.66
N ARG A 34 -2.31 -19.58 17.55
CA ARG A 34 -1.92 -18.22 17.93
C ARG A 34 -1.45 -17.40 16.74
N ASP A 35 -0.58 -17.95 15.89
CA ASP A 35 -0.09 -17.25 14.70
C ASP A 35 -1.21 -17.06 13.66
N LYS A 36 -2.11 -18.03 13.50
CA LYS A 36 -3.29 -17.87 12.65
C LYS A 36 -4.15 -16.70 13.09
N ILE A 37 -4.41 -16.58 14.38
CA ILE A 37 -5.16 -15.45 14.95
C ILE A 37 -4.39 -14.13 14.71
N ALA A 38 -3.09 -14.13 14.96
CA ALA A 38 -2.25 -12.93 14.76
C ALA A 38 -2.22 -12.48 13.29
N GLN A 39 -2.23 -13.42 12.34
CA GLN A 39 -2.30 -13.12 10.90
C GLN A 39 -3.64 -12.48 10.48
N MET A 40 -4.68 -12.56 11.29
CA MET A 40 -5.96 -11.84 11.07
C MET A 40 -5.96 -10.42 11.62
N ILE A 41 -4.88 -9.99 12.29
CA ILE A 41 -4.78 -8.67 12.92
C ILE A 41 -3.97 -7.74 12.03
N MET A 42 -4.58 -6.61 11.72
CA MET A 42 -3.94 -5.48 11.04
C MET A 42 -3.92 -4.28 11.97
N ILE A 43 -2.80 -3.58 12.07
CA ILE A 43 -2.65 -2.44 12.98
C ILE A 43 -2.37 -1.16 12.19
N ARG A 44 -2.84 -0.03 12.74
CA ARG A 44 -2.61 1.28 12.15
C ARG A 44 -1.18 1.74 12.39
N VAL A 45 -0.56 2.24 11.33
CA VAL A 45 0.74 2.93 11.34
C VAL A 45 0.63 4.22 10.51
N ASP A 46 1.58 5.13 10.66
CA ASP A 46 1.70 6.28 9.76
C ASP A 46 3.02 6.23 8.98
N GLY A 47 3.03 6.84 7.80
CA GLY A 47 4.23 6.99 6.95
C GLY A 47 5.07 8.23 7.30
N LYS A 48 4.75 8.97 8.37
CA LYS A 48 5.52 10.12 8.81
C LYS A 48 6.89 9.69 9.31
N PHE A 49 7.91 10.47 9.00
CA PHE A 49 9.24 10.23 9.53
C PHE A 49 9.23 10.26 11.06
N LYS A 50 9.90 9.30 11.67
CA LYS A 50 10.20 9.26 13.10
C LYS A 50 11.64 8.83 13.29
N ASN A 51 12.30 9.43 14.28
CA ASN A 51 13.65 9.01 14.65
C ASN A 51 13.70 7.50 14.89
N ILE A 52 14.81 6.87 14.54
CA ILE A 52 15.00 5.42 14.68
C ILE A 52 14.73 4.93 16.10
N ASN A 53 15.06 5.75 17.11
CA ASN A 53 14.87 5.45 18.54
C ASN A 53 13.46 5.81 19.05
N HIS A 54 12.52 6.17 18.17
CA HIS A 54 11.17 6.48 18.60
C HIS A 54 10.46 5.21 19.06
N TRP A 55 9.87 5.24 20.25
CA TRP A 55 9.24 4.09 20.90
C TRP A 55 8.26 3.30 20.01
N SER A 56 7.57 3.99 19.09
CA SER A 56 6.62 3.33 18.22
C SER A 56 7.28 2.38 17.22
N ASN A 57 8.55 2.61 16.84
CA ASN A 57 9.27 1.71 15.95
C ASN A 57 9.55 0.37 16.64
N ASP A 58 9.92 0.41 17.90
CA ASP A 58 10.15 -0.80 18.71
C ASP A 58 8.83 -1.51 19.00
N TYR A 59 7.78 -0.76 19.33
CA TYR A 59 6.44 -1.32 19.57
C TYR A 59 5.92 -2.07 18.33
N ILE A 60 5.90 -1.42 17.16
CA ILE A 60 5.46 -2.04 15.91
C ILE A 60 6.39 -3.21 15.53
N GLY A 61 7.71 -3.02 15.64
CA GLY A 61 8.70 -4.07 15.39
C GLY A 61 8.44 -5.32 16.25
N ASN A 62 8.12 -5.15 17.52
CA ASN A 62 7.77 -6.25 18.43
C ASN A 62 6.46 -6.95 18.01
N LEU A 63 5.44 -6.21 17.59
CA LEU A 63 4.20 -6.81 17.09
C LEU A 63 4.45 -7.68 15.85
N ILE A 64 5.33 -7.25 14.97
CA ILE A 64 5.69 -8.00 13.77
C ILE A 64 6.54 -9.23 14.13
N THR A 65 7.62 -9.05 14.88
CA THR A 65 8.62 -10.12 15.08
C THR A 65 8.23 -11.15 16.13
N LYS A 66 7.57 -10.70 17.21
CA LYS A 66 7.20 -11.55 18.36
C LYS A 66 5.80 -12.13 18.24
N TYR A 67 4.86 -11.36 17.67
CA TYR A 67 3.46 -11.77 17.59
C TYR A 67 3.02 -12.19 16.19
N ASN A 68 3.86 -11.99 15.15
CA ASN A 68 3.58 -12.36 13.77
C ASN A 68 2.24 -11.79 13.24
N ILE A 69 1.93 -10.50 13.51
CA ILE A 69 0.71 -9.87 12.99
C ILE A 69 0.66 -9.93 11.47
N GLY A 70 -0.56 -10.00 10.91
CA GLY A 70 -0.79 -10.22 9.48
C GLY A 70 -0.63 -8.96 8.62
N GLY A 71 -0.80 -7.77 9.19
CA GLY A 71 -0.74 -6.59 8.35
C GLY A 71 -0.65 -5.25 9.07
N LEU A 72 -0.50 -4.24 8.24
CA LEU A 72 -0.43 -2.83 8.63
C LEU A 72 -1.43 -2.04 7.77
N ILE A 73 -2.01 -0.98 8.32
CA ILE A 73 -2.80 -0.02 7.56
C ILE A 73 -2.26 1.39 7.79
N THR A 74 -2.04 2.14 6.70
CA THR A 74 -1.46 3.50 6.75
C THR A 74 -2.36 4.54 6.11
N PHE A 75 -2.35 5.75 6.66
CA PHE A 75 -3.23 6.84 6.24
C PHE A 75 -2.51 8.17 5.99
N SER A 76 -1.26 8.31 6.38
CA SER A 76 -0.57 9.60 6.29
C SER A 76 0.94 9.44 6.19
N GLY A 77 1.60 10.47 5.67
CA GLY A 77 3.05 10.50 5.55
C GLY A 77 3.51 11.21 4.29
N SER A 78 4.70 10.89 3.85
CA SER A 78 5.20 11.16 2.50
C SER A 78 5.43 9.86 1.76
N THR A 79 5.49 9.89 0.44
CA THR A 79 5.82 8.69 -0.37
C THR A 79 7.15 8.11 0.07
N HIS A 80 8.17 8.95 0.23
CA HIS A 80 9.50 8.55 0.68
C HIS A 80 9.47 7.94 2.11
N GLY A 81 8.82 8.62 3.06
CA GLY A 81 8.72 8.14 4.44
C GLY A 81 7.94 6.84 4.54
N THR A 82 6.84 6.72 3.80
CA THR A 82 6.02 5.51 3.73
C THR A 82 6.83 4.35 3.16
N TYR A 83 7.51 4.55 2.01
CA TYR A 83 8.35 3.53 1.39
C TYR A 83 9.38 2.95 2.37
N HIS A 84 10.20 3.80 2.97
CA HIS A 84 11.27 3.32 3.87
C HIS A 84 10.73 2.62 5.11
N LYS A 85 9.66 3.13 5.68
CA LYS A 85 9.04 2.55 6.87
C LYS A 85 8.40 1.19 6.55
N MET A 86 7.59 1.10 5.50
CA MET A 86 6.93 -0.15 5.11
C MET A 86 7.96 -1.21 4.69
N LYS A 87 8.99 -0.82 3.96
CA LYS A 87 10.12 -1.70 3.64
C LYS A 87 10.78 -2.25 4.90
N SER A 88 11.12 -1.38 5.87
CA SER A 88 11.73 -1.80 7.13
C SER A 88 10.86 -2.77 7.94
N TYR A 89 9.53 -2.58 7.95
CA TYR A 89 8.62 -3.49 8.62
C TYR A 89 8.47 -4.82 7.87
N GLN A 90 8.38 -4.76 6.54
CA GLN A 90 8.32 -5.95 5.71
C GLN A 90 9.56 -6.84 5.87
N GLU A 91 10.75 -6.25 5.95
CA GLU A 91 12.02 -6.96 6.17
C GLU A 91 12.11 -7.64 7.55
N LYS A 92 11.39 -7.13 8.54
CA LYS A 92 11.31 -7.74 9.89
C LYS A 92 10.32 -8.89 9.97
N SER A 93 9.41 -9.01 9.02
CA SER A 93 8.33 -9.98 9.08
C SER A 93 8.76 -11.33 8.51
N LYS A 94 8.42 -12.42 9.22
CA LYS A 94 8.64 -13.79 8.74
C LYS A 94 7.62 -14.20 7.68
N ILE A 95 6.39 -13.73 7.81
CA ILE A 95 5.30 -13.94 6.86
C ILE A 95 5.05 -12.57 6.20
N PRO A 96 5.04 -12.47 4.87
CA PRO A 96 4.83 -11.19 4.22
C PRO A 96 3.59 -10.46 4.73
N LEU A 97 3.76 -9.19 5.16
CA LEU A 97 2.67 -8.37 5.67
C LEU A 97 1.73 -7.94 4.53
N LEU A 98 0.43 -7.95 4.82
CA LEU A 98 -0.53 -7.16 4.07
C LEU A 98 -0.40 -5.70 4.52
N ILE A 99 -0.05 -4.82 3.60
CA ILE A 99 0.11 -3.38 3.88
C ILE A 99 -0.98 -2.65 3.12
N ALA A 100 -1.96 -2.13 3.86
CA ALA A 100 -3.16 -1.53 3.30
C ALA A 100 -3.19 -0.01 3.40
N SER A 101 -3.99 0.61 2.54
CA SER A 101 -4.42 2.01 2.65
C SER A 101 -5.75 2.24 1.94
N ASP A 102 -6.48 3.30 2.37
CA ASP A 102 -7.79 3.69 1.81
C ASP A 102 -7.61 4.71 0.66
N TYR A 103 -6.89 4.35 -0.38
CA TYR A 103 -6.61 5.25 -1.51
C TYR A 103 -7.80 5.36 -2.47
N GLU A 104 -8.98 5.78 -1.97
CA GLU A 104 -10.21 5.95 -2.75
C GLU A 104 -10.05 6.93 -3.92
N ARG A 105 -9.17 7.90 -3.77
CA ARG A 105 -8.90 8.96 -4.75
C ARG A 105 -7.41 9.07 -5.07
N GLY A 106 -6.69 7.95 -5.05
CA GLY A 106 -5.24 7.92 -5.24
C GLY A 106 -4.44 8.26 -3.99
N LEU A 107 -3.12 8.19 -4.12
CA LEU A 107 -2.19 8.40 -3.01
C LEU A 107 -2.24 9.81 -2.43
N GLY A 108 -2.59 10.80 -3.24
CA GLY A 108 -2.68 12.20 -2.83
C GLY A 108 -3.69 12.48 -1.71
N MET A 109 -4.50 11.49 -1.30
CA MET A 109 -5.35 11.62 -0.11
C MET A 109 -4.54 11.68 1.19
N PHE A 110 -3.41 10.98 1.26
CA PHE A 110 -2.68 10.78 2.50
C PHE A 110 -1.18 11.04 2.41
N VAL A 111 -0.63 11.05 1.20
CA VAL A 111 0.79 11.26 0.91
C VAL A 111 0.95 12.20 -0.28
N ASP A 112 2.19 12.57 -0.59
CA ASP A 112 2.57 13.32 -1.78
C ASP A 112 2.53 12.42 -3.03
N GLY A 113 1.33 12.17 -3.55
CA GLY A 113 1.07 11.37 -4.73
C GLY A 113 -0.05 11.96 -5.58
N THR A 114 -0.49 11.25 -6.59
CA THR A 114 -1.58 11.69 -7.46
C THR A 114 -2.89 11.72 -6.68
N LEU A 115 -3.58 12.87 -6.70
CA LEU A 115 -4.93 13.05 -6.16
C LEU A 115 -5.91 13.10 -7.32
N PHE A 116 -6.80 12.12 -7.39
CA PHE A 116 -7.86 12.05 -8.39
C PHE A 116 -9.14 12.76 -7.95
N PRO A 117 -10.05 13.07 -8.89
CA PRO A 117 -11.42 13.47 -8.58
C PRO A 117 -12.15 12.42 -7.73
N SER A 118 -13.28 12.81 -7.15
CA SER A 118 -14.14 11.86 -6.43
C SER A 118 -14.73 10.82 -7.37
N ASN A 119 -15.12 9.66 -6.83
CA ASN A 119 -15.76 8.60 -7.60
C ASN A 119 -17.03 9.11 -8.31
N MET A 120 -17.84 9.95 -7.63
CA MET A 120 -19.03 10.57 -8.24
C MET A 120 -18.66 11.47 -9.43
N ALA A 121 -17.55 12.22 -9.35
CA ALA A 121 -17.09 13.06 -10.46
C ALA A 121 -16.57 12.24 -11.65
N VAL A 122 -15.92 11.12 -11.37
CA VAL A 122 -15.51 10.16 -12.42
C VAL A 122 -16.74 9.55 -13.10
N ALA A 123 -17.72 9.09 -12.33
CA ALA A 123 -18.96 8.53 -12.85
C ALA A 123 -19.78 9.53 -13.68
N ALA A 124 -19.76 10.82 -13.31
CA ALA A 124 -20.45 11.89 -14.05
C ALA A 124 -19.91 12.07 -15.49
N THR A 125 -18.72 11.59 -15.80
CA THR A 125 -18.18 11.59 -17.19
C THR A 125 -18.82 10.56 -18.07
N ASN A 126 -19.49 9.56 -17.50
CA ASN A 126 -20.05 8.39 -18.17
C ASN A 126 -19.00 7.63 -19.02
N ASP A 127 -17.73 7.66 -18.59
CA ASP A 127 -16.61 6.99 -19.23
C ASP A 127 -15.89 6.08 -18.22
N SER A 128 -16.16 4.79 -18.30
CA SER A 128 -15.57 3.78 -17.41
C SER A 128 -14.06 3.62 -17.59
N SER A 129 -13.50 4.05 -18.73
CA SER A 129 -12.05 4.01 -18.94
C SER A 129 -11.30 4.91 -17.98
N LEU A 130 -11.90 6.01 -17.53
CA LEU A 130 -11.32 6.93 -16.55
C LEU A 130 -11.25 6.29 -15.15
N ALA A 131 -12.26 5.51 -14.77
CA ALA A 131 -12.23 4.75 -13.53
C ALA A 131 -11.13 3.67 -13.55
N TYR A 132 -10.98 2.99 -14.68
CA TYR A 132 -9.89 2.02 -14.89
C TYR A 132 -8.51 2.69 -14.75
N GLU A 133 -8.29 3.82 -15.42
CA GLU A 133 -7.01 4.55 -15.37
C GLU A 133 -6.72 5.08 -13.97
N GLN A 134 -7.72 5.59 -13.25
CA GLN A 134 -7.58 5.97 -11.83
C GLN A 134 -7.09 4.78 -11.00
N GLY A 135 -7.72 3.62 -11.14
CA GLY A 135 -7.33 2.40 -10.44
C GLY A 135 -5.92 1.94 -10.81
N ARG A 136 -5.58 1.94 -12.10
CA ARG A 136 -4.28 1.53 -12.61
C ARG A 136 -3.14 2.41 -12.07
N ILE A 137 -3.31 3.73 -12.11
CA ILE A 137 -2.29 4.67 -11.62
C ILE A 137 -2.16 4.56 -10.10
N THR A 138 -3.29 4.52 -9.38
CA THR A 138 -3.29 4.33 -7.92
C THR A 138 -2.56 3.05 -7.53
N ALA A 139 -2.80 1.93 -8.21
CA ALA A 139 -2.14 0.66 -7.94
C ALA A 139 -0.63 0.73 -8.22
N PHE A 140 -0.23 1.38 -9.32
CA PHE A 140 1.18 1.55 -9.67
C PHE A 140 1.93 2.37 -8.61
N GLU A 141 1.38 3.53 -8.23
CA GLU A 141 1.98 4.40 -7.22
C GLU A 141 2.00 3.71 -5.84
N ALA A 142 0.90 3.08 -5.43
CA ALA A 142 0.80 2.37 -4.15
C ALA A 142 1.85 1.26 -4.04
N LYS A 143 2.01 0.46 -5.09
CA LYS A 143 3.01 -0.60 -5.15
C LYS A 143 4.43 -0.05 -5.04
N SER A 144 4.71 1.10 -5.62
CA SER A 144 6.04 1.72 -5.59
C SER A 144 6.48 2.12 -4.18
N ILE A 145 5.54 2.39 -3.28
CA ILE A 145 5.80 2.74 -1.87
C ILE A 145 5.55 1.58 -0.89
N GLY A 146 5.38 0.35 -1.41
CA GLY A 146 5.26 -0.85 -0.60
C GLY A 146 3.86 -1.16 -0.09
N ILE A 147 2.82 -0.50 -0.59
CA ILE A 147 1.42 -0.84 -0.32
C ILE A 147 1.02 -1.97 -1.27
N ASN A 148 0.43 -3.04 -0.75
CA ASN A 148 0.03 -4.20 -1.51
C ASN A 148 -1.47 -4.55 -1.38
N MET A 149 -2.21 -3.75 -0.61
CA MET A 149 -3.66 -3.87 -0.44
C MET A 149 -4.30 -2.47 -0.45
N ILE A 150 -5.28 -2.26 -1.31
CA ILE A 150 -6.03 -1.01 -1.38
C ILE A 150 -7.46 -1.30 -0.94
N LEU A 151 -7.96 -0.56 0.06
CA LEU A 151 -9.33 -0.67 0.58
C LEU A 151 -10.24 0.32 -0.16
N ALA A 152 -10.29 0.17 -1.46
CA ALA A 152 -11.06 0.97 -2.42
C ALA A 152 -11.33 0.13 -3.66
N PRO A 153 -12.25 0.55 -4.54
CA PRO A 153 -13.14 1.71 -4.44
C PRO A 153 -14.31 1.51 -3.47
N VAL A 154 -15.01 2.60 -3.12
CA VAL A 154 -16.27 2.56 -2.39
C VAL A 154 -17.37 2.05 -3.32
N LEU A 155 -17.97 0.90 -2.96
CA LEU A 155 -19.03 0.23 -3.75
C LEU A 155 -20.43 0.49 -3.19
N ASP A 156 -20.57 1.41 -2.24
CA ASP A 156 -21.86 1.84 -1.72
C ASP A 156 -22.66 2.56 -2.79
N ILE A 157 -23.94 2.20 -2.93
CA ILE A 157 -24.89 2.91 -3.79
C ILE A 157 -25.43 4.10 -3.00
N ASN A 158 -25.33 5.31 -3.55
CA ASN A 158 -25.75 6.54 -2.87
C ASN A 158 -27.28 6.72 -2.92
N ASN A 159 -28.01 5.78 -2.34
CA ASN A 159 -29.48 5.76 -2.33
C ASN A 159 -30.12 6.55 -1.18
N ASN A 160 -29.31 7.17 -0.31
CA ASN A 160 -29.77 8.00 0.79
C ASN A 160 -29.04 9.35 0.79
N LEU A 161 -29.70 10.38 0.27
CA LEU A 161 -29.17 11.74 0.18
C LEU A 161 -28.84 12.39 1.54
N ASN A 162 -29.41 11.86 2.63
CA ASN A 162 -29.12 12.33 3.98
C ASN A 162 -27.91 11.65 4.62
N ASN A 163 -27.27 10.72 3.93
CA ASN A 163 -26.04 10.09 4.42
C ASN A 163 -24.81 10.94 4.06
N PRO A 164 -24.22 11.69 5.01
CA PRO A 164 -23.09 12.56 4.72
C PRO A 164 -21.78 11.80 4.53
N ILE A 165 -21.72 10.52 4.90
CA ILE A 165 -20.49 9.73 4.91
C ILE A 165 -20.19 9.18 3.53
N ILE A 166 -21.17 8.64 2.83
CA ILE A 166 -20.99 8.09 1.49
C ILE A 166 -20.92 9.20 0.46
N ASN A 167 -22.00 9.93 0.21
CA ASN A 167 -22.05 11.10 -0.64
C ASN A 167 -21.18 10.94 -1.92
N PHE A 168 -20.26 11.88 -2.18
CA PHE A 168 -19.39 11.90 -3.35
C PHE A 168 -18.35 10.75 -3.41
N ARG A 169 -18.23 9.94 -2.37
CA ARG A 169 -17.36 8.74 -2.37
C ARG A 169 -17.97 7.61 -3.20
N SER A 170 -19.30 7.57 -3.36
CA SER A 170 -19.96 6.64 -4.28
C SER A 170 -19.81 7.08 -5.74
N TYR A 171 -19.87 6.13 -6.66
CA TYR A 171 -19.98 6.40 -8.10
C TYR A 171 -21.38 6.90 -8.51
N GLY A 172 -22.42 6.62 -7.72
CA GLY A 172 -23.77 7.09 -8.02
C GLY A 172 -24.87 6.40 -7.21
N ASP A 173 -26.11 6.69 -7.60
CA ASP A 173 -27.33 6.18 -6.97
C ASP A 173 -27.92 4.93 -7.66
N LYS A 174 -27.28 4.48 -8.74
CA LYS A 174 -27.70 3.32 -9.53
C LYS A 174 -26.69 2.19 -9.44
N PRO A 175 -27.13 0.95 -9.18
CA PRO A 175 -26.23 -0.21 -9.16
C PRO A 175 -25.37 -0.33 -10.41
N GLU A 176 -25.96 -0.09 -11.60
CA GLU A 176 -25.30 -0.23 -12.91
C GLU A 176 -24.13 0.77 -13.09
N THR A 177 -24.14 1.87 -12.35
CA THR A 177 -23.03 2.85 -12.37
C THR A 177 -21.92 2.47 -11.40
N VAL A 178 -22.25 1.72 -10.35
CA VAL A 178 -21.29 1.33 -9.29
C VAL A 178 -20.58 0.03 -9.62
N ILE A 179 -21.23 -0.87 -10.36
CA ILE A 179 -20.72 -2.20 -10.76
C ILE A 179 -20.04 -2.13 -12.11
#